data_ad5dc82f81fd57469b9d4bc97f5620ea
#
_entry.id   ad5dc82f81fd57469b9d4bc97f5620ea
#
_cell.length_a   1.000
_cell.length_b   1.000
_cell.length_c   1.000
_cell.angle_alpha   90.00
_cell.angle_beta   90.00
_cell.angle_gamma   90.00
#
_symmetry.space_group_name_H-M   'P 1'
#
loop_
_entity.id
_entity.type
_entity.pdbx_description
1 polymer ?
#
loop_
_entity_poly.entity_id
_entity_poly.type
_entity_poly.pdbx_seq_one_letter_code
_entity_poly.pdbx_strand_id
1 'polypeptide(L)'
;MKHRKTLIAIAWPYVNGELHIGHGAGYLIPADIEARFQRAIGNDVLMVSGSDCYGTPITVEADRRGVTPKEIADEYHTKGEQLLLQTLGLSYDKYTRTDTDQHTAVVQDIFLKLFENGYISINTTKQFYSEVQKRFLPDRYVEGTCNFCGYAESRSDQCDKCGHLLTEEDLSNPRSKLTKDPVTLKETQHYFVDWPQLQDRIVDFVNAKGPDWKNWIYQETLGWFSGKGLKPRAISRDLDWGVPLPVDRIPKDHLIEGIEHKRIYVWFDAVIGYLSASMLWASEQKNTDAWKDYWYNPDAKHYYFMGKDNLPFHTIFWPGQLIGAFGDEIHLPDIESINMFLDLEGQKFSKSRGITLRMLDLVEYFGNDAIRFYVTWIMPETKDSSFSWTDFVSVNNDLLIGSFGNFINRSLSMSQGFDMESIKKQPIEEDVTTKIRETFEKSREYLEKAEFRNYLNEVLTLSDFGNKYVDRYEVYRLKKTDPEAFALRTKQMYAMIVALAYLVLPLMPEASAKILSYLDLEPLATWPGLGRESDQITKDINSASNSPKPAPVFRKLLPEDIEEFKAKLKAGPSYIH
;
A
#
# COMPACT_ATOMS: atom_id res chain seq x y z
N MET A 1 26.44 -7.52 -8.25
CA MET A 1 25.11 -8.10 -8.54
C MET A 1 24.52 -7.32 -9.69
N LYS A 2 23.85 -7.99 -10.65
CA LYS A 2 23.12 -7.29 -11.72
C LYS A 2 21.95 -6.54 -11.05
N HIS A 3 21.84 -5.24 -11.27
CA HIS A 3 20.72 -4.46 -10.74
C HIS A 3 19.41 -4.98 -11.38
N ARG A 4 18.54 -5.55 -10.56
CA ARG A 4 17.25 -6.08 -11.02
C ARG A 4 16.25 -4.92 -11.20
N LYS A 5 15.51 -4.92 -12.28
CA LYS A 5 14.36 -4.03 -12.45
C LYS A 5 13.23 -4.50 -11.54
N THR A 6 12.72 -3.62 -10.72
CA THR A 6 11.69 -3.95 -9.73
C THR A 6 10.54 -2.95 -9.84
N LEU A 7 9.34 -3.45 -10.13
CA LEU A 7 8.11 -2.66 -10.12
C LEU A 7 7.45 -2.78 -8.74
N ILE A 8 7.11 -1.66 -8.14
CA ILE A 8 6.28 -1.56 -6.94
C ILE A 8 4.97 -0.90 -7.33
N ALA A 9 3.94 -1.69 -7.47
CA ALA A 9 2.60 -1.29 -7.89
C ALA A 9 1.67 -1.20 -6.67
N ILE A 10 1.04 -0.06 -6.46
CA ILE A 10 0.24 0.22 -5.27
C ILE A 10 -1.20 0.50 -5.67
N ALA A 11 -2.16 -0.17 -5.02
CA ALA A 11 -3.58 0.01 -5.30
C ALA A 11 -4.00 1.49 -5.26
N TRP A 12 -4.81 1.87 -6.21
CA TRP A 12 -5.25 3.23 -6.43
C TRP A 12 -6.44 3.55 -5.51
N PRO A 13 -6.30 4.48 -4.54
CA PRO A 13 -7.42 4.87 -3.70
C PRO A 13 -8.46 5.68 -4.48
N TYR A 14 -9.75 5.45 -4.17
CA TYR A 14 -10.82 6.35 -4.59
C TYR A 14 -10.65 7.74 -3.99
N VAL A 15 -10.78 8.76 -4.82
CA VAL A 15 -10.69 10.17 -4.40
C VAL A 15 -12.07 10.72 -3.97
N ASN A 16 -12.70 10.07 -3.02
CA ASN A 16 -13.98 10.46 -2.44
C ASN A 16 -13.89 10.86 -0.96
N GLY A 17 -12.69 11.08 -0.46
CA GLY A 17 -12.39 11.46 0.91
C GLY A 17 -10.92 11.26 1.25
N GLU A 18 -10.51 11.77 2.41
CA GLU A 18 -9.13 11.71 2.86
C GLU A 18 -8.67 10.29 3.23
N LEU A 19 -7.36 10.07 3.10
CA LEU A 19 -6.73 8.80 3.43
C LEU A 19 -6.62 8.63 4.95
N HIS A 20 -6.96 7.45 5.44
CA HIS A 20 -6.95 7.10 6.86
C HIS A 20 -5.93 5.99 7.15
N ILE A 21 -5.71 5.70 8.42
CA ILE A 21 -4.70 4.73 8.87
C ILE A 21 -4.88 3.33 8.27
N GLY A 22 -6.11 2.94 7.92
CA GLY A 22 -6.36 1.68 7.20
C GLY A 22 -5.71 1.62 5.82
N HIS A 23 -5.64 2.74 5.08
CA HIS A 23 -4.87 2.82 3.83
C HIS A 23 -3.36 2.73 4.12
N GLY A 24 -2.90 3.41 5.20
CA GLY A 24 -1.52 3.37 5.65
C GLY A 24 -1.04 1.95 5.91
N ALA A 25 -1.79 1.18 6.72
CA ALA A 25 -1.47 -0.20 7.09
C ALA A 25 -1.76 -1.20 5.95
N GLY A 26 -2.77 -0.91 5.14
CA GLY A 26 -3.21 -1.80 4.07
C GLY A 26 -2.20 -1.92 2.93
N TYR A 27 -1.64 -0.80 2.47
CA TYR A 27 -0.80 -0.82 1.27
C TYR A 27 0.20 0.34 1.13
N LEU A 28 -0.03 1.53 1.73
CA LEU A 28 0.85 2.69 1.49
C LEU A 28 2.22 2.53 2.15
N ILE A 29 2.25 2.24 3.45
CA ILE A 29 3.50 2.09 4.21
C ILE A 29 4.24 0.81 3.82
N PRO A 30 3.61 -0.38 3.72
CA PRO A 30 4.33 -1.58 3.30
C PRO A 30 4.97 -1.46 1.92
N ALA A 31 4.31 -0.81 0.97
CA ALA A 31 4.86 -0.59 -0.36
C ALA A 31 6.09 0.33 -0.35
N ASP A 32 6.06 1.40 0.44
CA ASP A 32 7.21 2.31 0.57
C ASP A 32 8.40 1.63 1.28
N ILE A 33 8.13 0.80 2.30
CA ILE A 33 9.18 0.00 2.94
C ILE A 33 9.84 -0.90 1.91
N GLU A 34 9.06 -1.60 1.09
CA GLU A 34 9.59 -2.48 0.04
C GLU A 34 10.38 -1.70 -1.01
N ALA A 35 9.86 -0.58 -1.51
CA ALA A 35 10.54 0.24 -2.49
C ALA A 35 11.89 0.76 -1.97
N ARG A 36 11.93 1.25 -0.73
CA ARG A 36 13.17 1.70 -0.08
C ARG A 36 14.15 0.56 0.14
N PHE A 37 13.66 -0.61 0.56
CA PHE A 37 14.49 -1.79 0.71
C PHE A 37 15.11 -2.23 -0.63
N GLN A 38 14.30 -2.34 -1.68
CA GLN A 38 14.79 -2.75 -3.00
C GLN A 38 15.85 -1.76 -3.54
N ARG A 39 15.65 -0.45 -3.35
CA ARG A 39 16.67 0.56 -3.66
C ARG A 39 17.91 0.41 -2.79
N ALA A 40 17.72 0.18 -1.49
CA ALA A 40 18.85 0.02 -0.55
C ALA A 40 19.75 -1.17 -0.88
N ILE A 41 19.20 -2.25 -1.42
CA ILE A 41 20.00 -3.40 -1.90
C ILE A 41 20.51 -3.25 -3.34
N GLY A 42 20.28 -2.07 -3.97
CA GLY A 42 20.85 -1.70 -5.26
C GLY A 42 20.01 -2.09 -6.47
N ASN A 43 18.74 -2.45 -6.30
CA ASN A 43 17.85 -2.69 -7.43
C ASN A 43 17.35 -1.37 -8.03
N ASP A 44 17.02 -1.41 -9.32
CA ASP A 44 16.42 -0.28 -10.05
C ASP A 44 14.89 -0.37 -9.89
N VAL A 45 14.33 0.56 -9.13
CA VAL A 45 12.94 0.50 -8.68
C VAL A 45 12.09 1.54 -9.40
N LEU A 46 10.94 1.09 -9.89
CA LEU A 46 9.85 1.94 -10.37
C LEU A 46 8.64 1.77 -9.45
N MET A 47 8.37 2.76 -8.60
CA MET A 47 7.25 2.77 -7.67
C MET A 47 6.12 3.64 -8.23
N VAL A 48 4.98 3.03 -8.54
CA VAL A 48 3.87 3.70 -9.21
C VAL A 48 2.54 3.52 -8.48
N SER A 49 1.74 4.57 -8.48
CA SER A 49 0.34 4.57 -8.08
C SER A 49 -0.38 5.81 -8.64
N GLY A 50 -1.59 6.02 -8.18
CA GLY A 50 -2.38 7.20 -8.51
C GLY A 50 -3.70 7.23 -7.79
N SER A 51 -4.51 8.21 -8.15
CA SER A 51 -5.87 8.39 -7.68
C SER A 51 -6.84 7.72 -8.65
N ASP A 52 -7.71 6.84 -8.14
CA ASP A 52 -8.87 6.35 -8.87
C ASP A 52 -9.94 7.44 -8.86
N CYS A 53 -10.06 8.15 -9.99
CA CYS A 53 -10.95 9.30 -10.18
C CYS A 53 -12.32 8.91 -10.71
N TYR A 54 -12.51 7.65 -11.11
CA TYR A 54 -13.76 7.14 -11.62
C TYR A 54 -14.51 6.31 -10.57
N GLY A 55 -15.76 6.00 -10.82
CA GLY A 55 -16.55 5.14 -9.95
C GLY A 55 -17.64 5.85 -9.15
N THR A 56 -18.64 5.06 -8.79
CA THR A 56 -19.85 5.51 -8.11
C THR A 56 -19.62 6.26 -6.79
N PRO A 57 -18.61 5.93 -5.95
CA PRO A 57 -18.38 6.70 -4.71
C PRO A 57 -18.11 8.18 -4.94
N ILE A 58 -17.48 8.53 -6.06
CA ILE A 58 -17.15 9.92 -6.41
C ILE A 58 -18.39 10.66 -6.92
N THR A 59 -19.19 10.02 -7.78
CA THR A 59 -20.43 10.61 -8.28
C THR A 59 -21.46 10.82 -7.17
N VAL A 60 -21.57 9.89 -6.21
CA VAL A 60 -22.43 10.04 -5.02
C VAL A 60 -22.00 11.23 -4.15
N GLU A 61 -20.70 11.41 -3.95
CA GLU A 61 -20.17 12.55 -3.18
C GLU A 61 -20.39 13.86 -3.93
N ALA A 62 -20.21 13.86 -5.25
CA ALA A 62 -20.46 15.01 -6.10
C ALA A 62 -21.96 15.45 -6.04
N ASP A 63 -22.87 14.49 -6.20
CA ASP A 63 -24.31 14.72 -6.09
C ASP A 63 -24.69 15.27 -4.71
N ARG A 64 -24.12 14.70 -3.63
CA ARG A 64 -24.35 15.16 -2.25
C ARG A 64 -23.93 16.61 -2.04
N ARG A 65 -22.82 17.03 -2.67
CA ARG A 65 -22.24 18.38 -2.53
C ARG A 65 -22.76 19.37 -3.58
N GLY A 66 -23.49 18.91 -4.60
CA GLY A 66 -23.97 19.75 -5.71
C GLY A 66 -22.84 20.27 -6.62
N VAL A 67 -21.76 19.48 -6.78
CA VAL A 67 -20.60 19.78 -7.62
C VAL A 67 -20.39 18.68 -8.65
N THR A 68 -19.45 18.87 -9.56
CA THR A 68 -19.11 17.84 -10.57
C THR A 68 -18.21 16.74 -9.97
N PRO A 69 -18.25 15.50 -10.51
CA PRO A 69 -17.31 14.43 -10.13
C PRO A 69 -15.85 14.84 -10.30
N LYS A 70 -15.55 15.65 -11.32
CA LYS A 70 -14.19 16.16 -11.54
C LYS A 70 -13.71 17.07 -10.42
N GLU A 71 -14.55 17.95 -9.90
CA GLU A 71 -14.19 18.83 -8.77
C GLU A 71 -13.88 18.02 -7.51
N ILE A 72 -14.64 16.95 -7.25
CA ILE A 72 -14.34 16.02 -6.16
C ILE A 72 -12.99 15.32 -6.39
N ALA A 73 -12.77 14.80 -7.60
CA ALA A 73 -11.52 14.13 -7.94
C ALA A 73 -10.32 15.07 -7.85
N ASP A 74 -10.43 16.31 -8.33
CA ASP A 74 -9.36 17.31 -8.26
C ASP A 74 -9.00 17.67 -6.81
N GLU A 75 -10.01 17.88 -5.96
CA GLU A 75 -9.80 18.20 -4.54
C GLU A 75 -9.05 17.09 -3.81
N TYR A 76 -9.56 15.86 -3.88
CA TYR A 76 -8.99 14.77 -3.09
C TYR A 76 -7.71 14.18 -3.70
N HIS A 77 -7.52 14.31 -5.02
CA HIS A 77 -6.23 14.00 -5.63
C HIS A 77 -5.13 14.91 -5.09
N THR A 78 -5.36 16.24 -5.09
CA THR A 78 -4.40 17.23 -4.59
C THR A 78 -4.08 17.00 -3.10
N LYS A 79 -5.10 16.76 -2.27
CA LYS A 79 -4.90 16.44 -0.84
C LYS A 79 -4.13 15.13 -0.64
N GLY A 80 -4.44 14.12 -1.45
CA GLY A 80 -3.75 12.82 -1.43
C GLY A 80 -2.28 12.96 -1.83
N GLU A 81 -2.00 13.64 -2.93
CA GLU A 81 -0.64 13.89 -3.40
C GLU A 81 0.19 14.63 -2.35
N GLN A 82 -0.35 15.71 -1.76
CA GLN A 82 0.31 16.46 -0.69
C GLN A 82 0.63 15.56 0.52
N LEU A 83 -0.35 14.77 0.98
CA LEU A 83 -0.14 13.83 2.08
C LEU A 83 0.95 12.81 1.76
N LEU A 84 0.85 12.14 0.61
CA LEU A 84 1.71 11.01 0.25
C LEU A 84 3.14 11.44 -0.03
N LEU A 85 3.34 12.51 -0.81
CA LEU A 85 4.67 12.93 -1.26
C LEU A 85 5.36 13.87 -0.29
N GLN A 86 4.62 14.83 0.31
CA GLN A 86 5.23 15.86 1.15
C GLN A 86 5.21 15.50 2.63
N THR A 87 4.10 14.96 3.15
CA THR A 87 3.97 14.71 4.59
C THR A 87 4.52 13.34 4.98
N LEU A 88 4.10 12.27 4.29
CA LEU A 88 4.61 10.92 4.53
C LEU A 88 5.95 10.66 3.84
N GLY A 89 6.31 11.46 2.84
CA GLY A 89 7.54 11.30 2.08
C GLY A 89 7.66 9.94 1.41
N LEU A 90 6.54 9.38 0.91
CA LEU A 90 6.55 8.10 0.21
C LEU A 90 7.33 8.23 -1.10
N SER A 91 8.16 7.24 -1.40
CA SER A 91 9.21 7.32 -2.42
C SER A 91 8.73 6.97 -3.84
N TYR A 92 7.52 7.46 -4.21
CA TYR A 92 6.98 7.28 -5.56
C TYR A 92 7.88 7.85 -6.65
N ASP A 93 8.07 7.09 -7.73
CA ASP A 93 8.63 7.60 -8.98
C ASP A 93 7.53 8.26 -9.84
N LYS A 94 6.29 7.74 -9.74
CA LYS A 94 5.13 8.36 -10.36
C LYS A 94 3.87 8.16 -9.52
N TYR A 95 3.23 9.27 -9.16
CA TYR A 95 1.86 9.33 -8.65
C TYR A 95 1.01 10.13 -9.65
N THR A 96 -0.07 9.54 -10.16
CA THR A 96 -0.90 10.13 -11.21
C THR A 96 -2.40 9.92 -10.93
N ARG A 97 -3.25 9.95 -11.95
CA ARG A 97 -4.71 9.83 -11.82
C ARG A 97 -5.33 9.16 -13.04
N THR A 98 -6.47 8.50 -12.88
CA THR A 98 -7.13 7.74 -13.95
C THR A 98 -7.86 8.63 -14.97
N ASP A 99 -8.25 9.85 -14.63
CA ASP A 99 -8.99 10.76 -15.52
C ASP A 99 -8.08 11.62 -16.42
N THR A 100 -7.00 11.01 -16.93
CA THR A 100 -6.11 11.61 -17.92
C THR A 100 -6.31 11.01 -19.31
N ASP A 101 -6.04 11.81 -20.35
CA ASP A 101 -6.12 11.34 -21.74
C ASP A 101 -5.16 10.18 -22.00
N GLN A 102 -3.96 10.22 -21.38
CA GLN A 102 -2.97 9.17 -21.51
C GLN A 102 -3.46 7.84 -20.90
N HIS A 103 -4.04 7.86 -19.69
CA HIS A 103 -4.62 6.67 -19.10
C HIS A 103 -5.79 6.16 -19.93
N THR A 104 -6.68 7.04 -20.38
CA THR A 104 -7.80 6.72 -21.28
C THR A 104 -7.31 5.96 -22.53
N ALA A 105 -6.25 6.45 -23.18
CA ALA A 105 -5.70 5.80 -24.37
C ALA A 105 -5.19 4.38 -24.07
N VAL A 106 -4.47 4.18 -22.95
CA VAL A 106 -3.94 2.85 -22.57
C VAL A 106 -5.07 1.88 -22.24
N VAL A 107 -6.11 2.34 -21.55
CA VAL A 107 -7.30 1.51 -21.22
C VAL A 107 -8.02 1.10 -22.50
N GLN A 108 -8.23 2.03 -23.42
CA GLN A 108 -8.85 1.74 -24.71
C GLN A 108 -8.01 0.77 -25.55
N ASP A 109 -6.69 0.87 -25.53
CA ASP A 109 -5.80 -0.06 -26.23
C ASP A 109 -5.88 -1.48 -25.68
N ILE A 110 -5.93 -1.64 -24.34
CA ILE A 110 -6.11 -2.96 -23.71
C ILE A 110 -7.49 -3.54 -24.04
N PHE A 111 -8.54 -2.71 -23.99
CA PHE A 111 -9.88 -3.13 -24.40
C PHE A 111 -9.87 -3.67 -25.84
N LEU A 112 -9.26 -2.93 -26.77
CA LEU A 112 -9.22 -3.33 -28.19
C LEU A 112 -8.38 -4.58 -28.42
N LYS A 113 -7.24 -4.74 -27.74
CA LYS A 113 -6.45 -5.98 -27.80
C LYS A 113 -7.24 -7.20 -27.32
N LEU A 114 -7.97 -7.07 -26.22
CA LEU A 114 -8.85 -8.14 -25.75
C LEU A 114 -9.98 -8.43 -26.75
N PHE A 115 -10.53 -7.41 -27.38
CA PHE A 115 -11.54 -7.53 -28.41
C PHE A 115 -10.99 -8.23 -29.67
N GLU A 116 -9.86 -7.79 -30.20
CA GLU A 116 -9.18 -8.38 -31.38
C GLU A 116 -8.76 -9.83 -31.13
N ASN A 117 -8.37 -10.15 -29.90
CA ASN A 117 -7.99 -11.51 -29.50
C ASN A 117 -9.21 -12.41 -29.18
N GLY A 118 -10.44 -11.91 -29.35
CA GLY A 118 -11.68 -12.70 -29.24
C GLY A 118 -12.15 -12.95 -27.77
N TYR A 119 -11.62 -12.20 -26.81
CA TYR A 119 -12.01 -12.35 -25.41
C TYR A 119 -13.15 -11.41 -24.97
N ILE A 120 -13.68 -10.61 -25.89
CA ILE A 120 -14.82 -9.71 -25.61
C ILE A 120 -16.05 -10.18 -26.38
N SER A 121 -17.15 -10.34 -25.68
CA SER A 121 -18.48 -10.63 -26.21
C SER A 121 -19.47 -9.51 -25.90
N ILE A 122 -20.59 -9.49 -26.64
CA ILE A 122 -21.71 -8.56 -26.40
C ILE A 122 -22.87 -9.36 -25.81
N ASN A 123 -23.38 -8.91 -24.66
CA ASN A 123 -24.54 -9.54 -24.02
C ASN A 123 -25.52 -8.47 -23.55
N THR A 124 -26.81 -8.85 -23.52
CA THR A 124 -27.90 -8.02 -23.00
C THR A 124 -28.12 -8.34 -21.53
N THR A 125 -28.26 -7.32 -20.71
CA THR A 125 -28.60 -7.40 -19.29
C THR A 125 -29.82 -6.53 -19.00
N LYS A 126 -30.47 -6.75 -17.85
CA LYS A 126 -31.52 -5.87 -17.34
C LYS A 126 -30.91 -4.98 -16.26
N GLN A 127 -31.21 -3.68 -16.30
CA GLN A 127 -30.77 -2.73 -15.30
C GLN A 127 -31.91 -1.77 -14.92
N PHE A 128 -31.84 -1.20 -13.73
CA PHE A 128 -32.83 -0.20 -13.28
C PHE A 128 -32.69 1.11 -14.06
N TYR A 129 -33.81 1.60 -14.58
CA TYR A 129 -33.91 2.85 -15.34
C TYR A 129 -34.89 3.82 -14.66
N SER A 130 -34.48 5.06 -14.48
CA SER A 130 -35.35 6.14 -14.02
C SER A 130 -35.94 6.90 -15.21
N GLU A 131 -37.24 6.89 -15.34
CA GLU A 131 -37.95 7.69 -16.36
C GLU A 131 -37.88 9.19 -16.08
N VAL A 132 -37.73 9.57 -14.80
CA VAL A 132 -37.62 10.97 -14.38
C VAL A 132 -36.24 11.51 -14.71
N GLN A 133 -35.19 10.74 -14.40
CA GLN A 133 -33.79 11.12 -14.65
C GLN A 133 -33.34 10.78 -16.09
N LYS A 134 -34.13 10.02 -16.84
CA LYS A 134 -33.85 9.54 -18.21
C LYS A 134 -32.51 8.84 -18.35
N ARG A 135 -32.14 8.04 -17.33
CA ARG A 135 -30.88 7.28 -17.31
C ARG A 135 -31.00 5.96 -16.57
N PHE A 136 -30.10 5.03 -16.88
CA PHE A 136 -29.88 3.86 -16.05
C PHE A 136 -29.25 4.27 -14.73
N LEU A 137 -29.60 3.57 -13.65
CA LEU A 137 -29.11 3.86 -12.32
C LEU A 137 -28.18 2.74 -11.84
N PRO A 138 -26.95 3.07 -11.45
CA PRO A 138 -26.06 2.12 -10.77
C PRO A 138 -26.68 1.63 -9.45
N ASP A 139 -26.26 0.45 -9.00
CA ASP A 139 -26.83 -0.25 -7.85
C ASP A 139 -26.95 0.62 -6.57
N ARG A 140 -25.97 1.50 -6.33
CA ARG A 140 -25.98 2.40 -5.16
C ARG A 140 -26.97 3.56 -5.25
N TYR A 141 -27.52 3.79 -6.41
CA TYR A 141 -28.56 4.81 -6.66
C TYR A 141 -29.96 4.24 -6.59
N VAL A 142 -30.11 2.92 -6.40
CA VAL A 142 -31.41 2.25 -6.28
C VAL A 142 -31.56 1.68 -4.88
N GLU A 143 -32.71 1.92 -4.29
CA GLU A 143 -33.14 1.34 -3.01
C GLU A 143 -34.52 0.72 -3.15
N GLY A 144 -34.83 -0.25 -2.31
CA GLY A 144 -36.12 -0.90 -2.29
C GLY A 144 -36.27 -1.84 -1.10
N THR A 145 -37.34 -2.62 -1.09
CA THR A 145 -37.59 -3.59 -0.02
C THR A 145 -36.89 -4.91 -0.32
N CYS A 146 -35.99 -5.33 0.55
CA CYS A 146 -35.32 -6.63 0.46
C CYS A 146 -36.32 -7.77 0.65
N ASN A 147 -36.42 -8.68 -0.34
CA ASN A 147 -37.35 -9.81 -0.30
C ASN A 147 -36.97 -10.87 0.75
N PHE A 148 -35.72 -10.89 1.23
CA PHE A 148 -35.26 -11.85 2.27
C PHE A 148 -35.59 -11.41 3.70
N CYS A 149 -35.54 -10.11 4.01
CA CYS A 149 -35.69 -9.66 5.40
C CYS A 149 -36.70 -8.51 5.59
N GLY A 150 -37.33 -8.02 4.53
CA GLY A 150 -38.33 -6.95 4.57
C GLY A 150 -37.78 -5.54 4.87
N TYR A 151 -36.45 -5.34 4.82
CA TYR A 151 -35.85 -4.03 5.02
C TYR A 151 -36.17 -3.11 3.84
N ALA A 152 -36.81 -1.96 4.10
CA ALA A 152 -37.41 -1.10 3.06
C ALA A 152 -36.42 -0.16 2.34
N GLU A 153 -35.19 -0.04 2.84
CA GLU A 153 -34.14 0.84 2.29
C GLU A 153 -32.89 0.04 1.89
N SER A 154 -33.09 -1.19 1.43
CA SER A 154 -32.03 -2.04 0.93
C SER A 154 -31.50 -1.50 -0.39
N ARG A 155 -30.18 -1.51 -0.56
CA ARG A 155 -29.55 -1.28 -1.86
C ARG A 155 -29.88 -2.45 -2.81
N SER A 156 -29.74 -2.21 -4.12
CA SER A 156 -30.08 -3.24 -5.11
C SER A 156 -29.01 -4.33 -5.28
N ASP A 157 -27.78 -4.09 -4.84
CA ASP A 157 -26.65 -5.04 -4.91
C ASP A 157 -26.52 -5.91 -3.66
N GLN A 158 -26.78 -5.35 -2.49
CA GLN A 158 -26.65 -6.03 -1.21
C GLN A 158 -27.52 -5.36 -0.14
N CYS A 159 -28.21 -6.17 0.63
CA CYS A 159 -29.00 -5.67 1.75
C CYS A 159 -28.12 -5.25 2.93
N ASP A 160 -28.21 -3.96 3.31
CA ASP A 160 -27.45 -3.41 4.44
C ASP A 160 -27.83 -4.02 5.81
N LYS A 161 -29.03 -4.62 5.90
CA LYS A 161 -29.54 -5.23 7.16
C LYS A 161 -29.18 -6.70 7.30
N CYS A 162 -29.42 -7.52 6.27
CA CYS A 162 -29.22 -8.98 6.37
C CYS A 162 -27.97 -9.48 5.63
N GLY A 163 -27.28 -8.60 4.87
CA GLY A 163 -26.05 -8.94 4.17
C GLY A 163 -26.23 -9.79 2.90
N HIS A 164 -27.45 -10.18 2.53
CA HIS A 164 -27.69 -10.95 1.31
C HIS A 164 -27.29 -10.13 0.07
N LEU A 165 -26.56 -10.77 -0.83
CA LEU A 165 -26.36 -10.27 -2.18
C LEU A 165 -27.68 -10.39 -2.93
N LEU A 166 -28.10 -9.29 -3.58
CA LEU A 166 -29.37 -9.19 -4.25
C LEU A 166 -29.17 -9.15 -5.77
N THR A 167 -30.13 -9.71 -6.47
CA THR A 167 -30.35 -9.47 -7.90
C THR A 167 -31.49 -8.46 -8.05
N GLU A 168 -31.71 -8.00 -9.27
CA GLU A 168 -32.80 -7.05 -9.58
C GLU A 168 -34.19 -7.60 -9.21
N GLU A 169 -34.35 -8.94 -9.20
CA GLU A 169 -35.61 -9.64 -8.85
C GLU A 169 -35.81 -9.78 -7.32
N ASP A 170 -34.74 -9.61 -6.54
CA ASP A 170 -34.77 -9.75 -5.08
C ASP A 170 -35.16 -8.45 -4.35
N LEU A 171 -35.43 -7.38 -5.11
CA LEU A 171 -35.79 -6.07 -4.59
C LEU A 171 -37.22 -5.71 -4.99
N SER A 172 -38.09 -5.53 -4.00
CA SER A 172 -39.47 -5.06 -4.22
C SER A 172 -39.54 -3.54 -4.09
N ASN A 173 -40.46 -2.92 -4.88
CA ASN A 173 -40.67 -1.48 -4.91
C ASN A 173 -39.37 -0.68 -5.11
N PRO A 174 -38.59 -1.01 -6.15
CA PRO A 174 -37.33 -0.30 -6.42
C PRO A 174 -37.62 1.16 -6.79
N ARG A 175 -36.80 2.05 -6.21
CA ARG A 175 -36.90 3.51 -6.43
C ARG A 175 -35.53 4.15 -6.49
N SER A 176 -35.42 5.28 -7.14
CA SER A 176 -34.21 6.10 -7.10
C SER A 176 -33.95 6.59 -5.67
N LYS A 177 -32.75 6.42 -5.20
CA LYS A 177 -32.35 6.93 -3.88
C LYS A 177 -32.33 8.45 -3.82
N LEU A 178 -32.02 9.11 -4.94
CA LEU A 178 -31.92 10.57 -5.03
C LEU A 178 -33.29 11.23 -5.15
N THR A 179 -34.08 10.81 -6.13
CA THR A 179 -35.33 11.48 -6.49
C THR A 179 -36.57 10.79 -5.92
N LYS A 180 -36.40 9.59 -5.34
CA LYS A 180 -37.44 8.74 -4.74
C LYS A 180 -38.54 8.30 -5.73
N ASP A 181 -38.35 8.55 -7.03
CA ASP A 181 -39.23 8.06 -8.08
C ASP A 181 -39.09 6.55 -8.29
N PRO A 182 -40.14 5.84 -8.66
CA PRO A 182 -40.08 4.44 -9.04
C PRO A 182 -39.13 4.23 -10.23
N VAL A 183 -38.40 3.13 -10.23
CA VAL A 183 -37.54 2.72 -11.34
C VAL A 183 -38.08 1.44 -11.98
N THR A 184 -37.78 1.25 -13.25
CA THR A 184 -38.20 0.07 -14.03
C THR A 184 -36.99 -0.66 -14.57
N LEU A 185 -37.10 -1.98 -14.78
CA LEU A 185 -36.06 -2.74 -15.45
C LEU A 185 -36.16 -2.54 -16.97
N LYS A 186 -35.03 -2.16 -17.58
CA LYS A 186 -34.87 -2.10 -19.05
C LYS A 186 -33.70 -2.93 -19.49
N GLU A 187 -33.77 -3.48 -20.69
CA GLU A 187 -32.68 -4.15 -21.34
C GLU A 187 -31.63 -3.15 -21.82
N THR A 188 -30.36 -3.51 -21.64
CA THR A 188 -29.22 -2.74 -22.13
C THR A 188 -28.10 -3.69 -22.54
N GLN A 189 -27.39 -3.35 -23.62
CA GLN A 189 -26.26 -4.14 -24.12
C GLN A 189 -24.95 -3.68 -23.49
N HIS A 190 -24.08 -4.63 -23.17
CA HIS A 190 -22.74 -4.37 -22.63
C HIS A 190 -21.69 -5.25 -23.28
N TYR A 191 -20.43 -4.78 -23.25
CA TYR A 191 -19.25 -5.61 -23.54
C TYR A 191 -18.89 -6.40 -22.30
N PHE A 192 -18.57 -7.69 -22.48
CA PHE A 192 -18.19 -8.63 -21.43
C PHE A 192 -16.83 -9.21 -21.76
N VAL A 193 -15.94 -9.30 -20.77
CA VAL A 193 -14.77 -10.16 -20.88
C VAL A 193 -15.20 -11.61 -20.59
N ASP A 194 -14.85 -12.49 -21.49
CA ASP A 194 -15.09 -13.94 -21.38
C ASP A 194 -13.95 -14.61 -20.57
N TRP A 195 -13.97 -14.41 -19.26
CA TRP A 195 -12.98 -14.95 -18.35
C TRP A 195 -12.83 -16.48 -18.40
N PRO A 196 -13.90 -17.29 -18.67
CA PRO A 196 -13.77 -18.72 -18.89
C PRO A 196 -12.73 -19.11 -19.93
N GLN A 197 -12.58 -18.34 -21.02
CA GLN A 197 -11.58 -18.63 -22.06
C GLN A 197 -10.14 -18.39 -21.58
N LEU A 198 -9.93 -17.56 -20.59
CA LEU A 198 -8.61 -17.23 -20.01
C LEU A 198 -8.32 -18.05 -18.74
N GLN A 199 -9.32 -18.77 -18.20
CA GLN A 199 -9.23 -19.39 -16.89
C GLN A 199 -8.03 -20.33 -16.73
N ASP A 200 -7.79 -21.23 -17.67
CA ASP A 200 -6.70 -22.20 -17.55
C ASP A 200 -5.34 -21.51 -17.46
N ARG A 201 -5.11 -20.47 -18.27
CA ARG A 201 -3.87 -19.67 -18.23
C ARG A 201 -3.73 -18.87 -16.93
N ILE A 202 -4.84 -18.36 -16.40
CA ILE A 202 -4.85 -17.67 -15.10
C ILE A 202 -4.55 -18.67 -13.97
N VAL A 203 -5.10 -19.87 -14.02
CA VAL A 203 -4.82 -20.96 -13.07
C VAL A 203 -3.34 -21.36 -13.11
N ASP A 204 -2.76 -21.48 -14.31
CA ASP A 204 -1.33 -21.79 -14.47
C ASP A 204 -0.46 -20.68 -13.84
N PHE A 205 -0.80 -19.42 -14.07
CA PHE A 205 -0.15 -18.27 -13.41
C PHE A 205 -0.25 -18.36 -11.88
N VAL A 206 -1.46 -18.57 -11.35
CA VAL A 206 -1.69 -18.65 -9.89
C VAL A 206 -0.94 -19.83 -9.27
N ASN A 207 -0.90 -20.98 -9.94
CA ASN A 207 -0.14 -22.14 -9.47
C ASN A 207 1.38 -21.90 -9.51
N ALA A 208 1.87 -21.13 -10.47
CA ALA A 208 3.28 -20.80 -10.59
C ALA A 208 3.76 -19.76 -9.57
N LYS A 209 2.94 -18.74 -9.27
CA LYS A 209 3.33 -17.61 -8.41
C LYS A 209 2.75 -17.68 -6.99
N GLY A 210 1.56 -18.26 -6.83
CA GLY A 210 0.83 -18.34 -5.56
C GLY A 210 1.60 -18.98 -4.40
N PRO A 211 2.48 -19.98 -4.60
CA PRO A 211 3.32 -20.52 -3.53
C PRO A 211 4.26 -19.50 -2.86
N ASP A 212 4.60 -18.39 -3.56
CA ASP A 212 5.42 -17.30 -3.02
C ASP A 212 4.58 -16.25 -2.26
N TRP A 213 3.25 -16.31 -2.36
CA TRP A 213 2.33 -15.42 -1.65
C TRP A 213 2.05 -15.90 -0.24
N LYS A 214 1.46 -15.05 0.60
CA LYS A 214 0.90 -15.50 1.88
C LYS A 214 -0.16 -16.58 1.62
N ASN A 215 -0.10 -17.69 2.36
CA ASN A 215 -0.93 -18.87 2.09
C ASN A 215 -2.43 -18.56 1.98
N TRP A 216 -2.96 -17.64 2.79
CA TRP A 216 -4.37 -17.29 2.72
C TRP A 216 -4.77 -16.63 1.38
N ILE A 217 -3.88 -15.81 0.79
CA ILE A 217 -4.09 -15.17 -0.51
C ILE A 217 -4.19 -16.25 -1.59
N TYR A 218 -3.24 -17.17 -1.60
CA TYR A 218 -3.20 -18.28 -2.56
C TYR A 218 -4.46 -19.15 -2.45
N GLN A 219 -4.86 -19.54 -1.24
CA GLN A 219 -6.04 -20.39 -1.02
C GLN A 219 -7.35 -19.68 -1.38
N GLU A 220 -7.50 -18.40 -1.01
CA GLU A 220 -8.69 -17.62 -1.37
C GLU A 220 -8.78 -17.41 -2.89
N THR A 221 -7.65 -17.18 -3.58
CA THR A 221 -7.58 -17.11 -5.04
C THR A 221 -8.00 -18.42 -5.71
N LEU A 222 -7.48 -19.57 -5.25
CA LEU A 222 -7.87 -20.88 -5.78
C LEU A 222 -9.37 -21.16 -5.60
N GLY A 223 -9.97 -20.63 -4.53
CA GLY A 223 -11.41 -20.73 -4.29
C GLY A 223 -12.28 -20.18 -5.42
N TRP A 224 -11.79 -19.16 -6.15
CA TRP A 224 -12.51 -18.55 -7.28
C TRP A 224 -12.65 -19.48 -8.49
N PHE A 225 -11.78 -20.46 -8.64
CA PHE A 225 -11.80 -21.43 -9.73
C PHE A 225 -12.59 -22.70 -9.39
N SER A 226 -13.06 -22.83 -8.14
CA SER A 226 -13.84 -23.98 -7.69
C SER A 226 -15.27 -23.96 -8.24
N GLY A 227 -15.92 -25.09 -8.29
CA GLY A 227 -17.31 -25.22 -8.73
C GLY A 227 -17.50 -24.94 -10.22
N LYS A 228 -18.19 -23.84 -10.56
CA LYS A 228 -18.47 -23.47 -11.96
C LYS A 228 -17.36 -22.64 -12.61
N GLY A 229 -16.29 -22.32 -11.88
CA GLY A 229 -15.21 -21.47 -12.35
C GLY A 229 -15.60 -20.02 -12.58
N LEU A 230 -14.76 -19.32 -13.33
CA LEU A 230 -14.99 -17.92 -13.70
C LEU A 230 -16.19 -17.78 -14.64
N LYS A 231 -16.84 -16.63 -14.59
CA LYS A 231 -17.97 -16.29 -15.47
C LYS A 231 -17.64 -15.04 -16.28
N PRO A 232 -18.24 -14.87 -17.48
CA PRO A 232 -18.18 -13.60 -18.20
C PRO A 232 -18.63 -12.44 -17.31
N ARG A 233 -17.92 -11.31 -17.40
CA ARG A 233 -18.27 -10.11 -16.64
C ARG A 233 -18.35 -8.89 -17.53
N ALA A 234 -19.41 -8.10 -17.34
CA ALA A 234 -19.58 -6.86 -18.05
C ALA A 234 -18.49 -5.85 -17.66
N ILE A 235 -17.83 -5.27 -18.66
CA ILE A 235 -16.77 -4.25 -18.52
C ILE A 235 -17.19 -2.90 -19.06
N SER A 236 -18.42 -2.75 -19.51
CA SER A 236 -19.03 -1.44 -19.77
C SER A 236 -20.21 -1.21 -18.83
N ARG A 237 -20.56 0.05 -18.60
CA ARG A 237 -21.67 0.48 -17.75
C ARG A 237 -22.34 1.70 -18.36
N ASP A 238 -23.64 1.82 -18.15
CA ASP A 238 -24.40 3.03 -18.45
C ASP A 238 -24.08 4.11 -17.41
N LEU A 239 -23.05 4.90 -17.67
CA LEU A 239 -22.50 5.93 -16.80
C LEU A 239 -22.10 7.15 -17.61
N ASP A 240 -22.16 8.33 -16.99
CA ASP A 240 -21.69 9.58 -17.59
C ASP A 240 -20.23 9.89 -17.24
N TRP A 241 -19.71 9.31 -16.14
CA TRP A 241 -18.36 9.54 -15.61
C TRP A 241 -17.55 8.25 -15.62
N GLY A 242 -16.46 8.21 -16.41
CA GLY A 242 -15.61 7.05 -16.64
C GLY A 242 -14.86 7.13 -17.97
N VAL A 243 -13.99 6.18 -18.23
CA VAL A 243 -13.27 6.06 -19.51
C VAL A 243 -14.29 5.78 -20.64
N PRO A 244 -14.35 6.61 -21.69
CA PRO A 244 -15.23 6.37 -22.84
C PRO A 244 -14.78 5.13 -23.64
N LEU A 245 -15.74 4.43 -24.23
CA LEU A 245 -15.45 3.36 -25.19
C LEU A 245 -14.82 3.92 -26.47
N PRO A 246 -13.88 3.21 -27.12
CA PRO A 246 -13.20 3.67 -28.35
C PRO A 246 -14.08 3.48 -29.60
N VAL A 247 -15.19 4.23 -29.69
CA VAL A 247 -16.25 4.06 -30.70
C VAL A 247 -15.71 4.06 -32.14
N ASP A 248 -14.76 4.95 -32.41
CA ASP A 248 -14.16 5.09 -33.75
C ASP A 248 -13.25 3.93 -34.15
N ARG A 249 -12.86 3.08 -33.19
CA ARG A 249 -11.92 1.96 -33.36
C ARG A 249 -12.62 0.59 -33.29
N ILE A 250 -13.89 0.54 -32.87
CA ILE A 250 -14.68 -0.69 -32.84
C ILE A 250 -15.35 -0.89 -34.21
N PRO A 251 -15.32 -2.11 -34.79
CA PRO A 251 -16.03 -2.41 -36.04
C PRO A 251 -17.52 -2.09 -35.93
N LYS A 252 -18.10 -1.52 -37.00
CA LYS A 252 -19.49 -1.01 -36.99
C LYS A 252 -20.55 -2.04 -36.62
N ASP A 253 -20.35 -3.28 -37.01
CA ASP A 253 -21.21 -4.43 -36.73
C ASP A 253 -21.11 -4.96 -35.29
N HIS A 254 -20.15 -4.42 -34.52
CA HIS A 254 -19.95 -4.73 -33.10
C HIS A 254 -20.28 -3.53 -32.19
N LEU A 255 -20.80 -2.42 -32.73
CA LEU A 255 -21.26 -1.31 -31.93
C LEU A 255 -22.57 -1.69 -31.23
N ILE A 256 -22.64 -1.42 -29.91
CA ILE A 256 -23.83 -1.65 -29.09
C ILE A 256 -24.71 -0.41 -29.03
N GLU A 257 -26.02 -0.59 -28.76
CA GLU A 257 -26.96 0.50 -28.65
C GLU A 257 -26.60 1.46 -27.50
N GLY A 258 -26.64 2.77 -27.76
CA GLY A 258 -26.35 3.82 -26.77
C GLY A 258 -24.88 3.87 -26.32
N ILE A 259 -23.95 3.38 -27.13
CA ILE A 259 -22.51 3.28 -26.80
C ILE A 259 -21.90 4.62 -26.35
N GLU A 260 -22.40 5.75 -26.86
CA GLU A 260 -21.97 7.10 -26.50
C GLU A 260 -22.24 7.46 -25.03
N HIS A 261 -23.23 6.82 -24.40
CA HIS A 261 -23.61 6.96 -22.99
C HIS A 261 -23.02 5.87 -22.09
N LYS A 262 -22.09 5.07 -22.62
CA LYS A 262 -21.46 4.00 -21.88
C LYS A 262 -20.01 4.32 -21.58
N ARG A 263 -19.54 3.83 -20.45
CA ARG A 263 -18.15 3.96 -19.98
C ARG A 263 -17.59 2.60 -19.64
N ILE A 264 -16.27 2.49 -19.77
CA ILE A 264 -15.52 1.32 -19.27
C ILE A 264 -15.67 1.30 -17.74
N TYR A 265 -15.89 0.11 -17.20
CA TYR A 265 -16.15 -0.11 -15.78
C TYR A 265 -14.86 0.13 -14.96
N VAL A 266 -14.98 0.91 -13.88
CA VAL A 266 -13.84 1.35 -13.07
C VAL A 266 -12.90 0.22 -12.60
N TRP A 267 -13.41 -0.94 -12.27
CA TRP A 267 -12.58 -2.08 -11.86
C TRP A 267 -11.81 -2.76 -13.02
N PHE A 268 -12.19 -2.46 -14.26
CA PHE A 268 -11.41 -2.84 -15.43
C PHE A 268 -10.31 -1.82 -15.70
N ASP A 269 -10.57 -0.53 -15.57
CA ASP A 269 -9.62 0.53 -15.90
C ASP A 269 -8.59 0.77 -14.77
N ALA A 270 -9.02 0.74 -13.50
CA ALA A 270 -8.16 1.10 -12.37
C ALA A 270 -6.89 0.24 -12.27
N VAL A 271 -6.97 -1.08 -12.52
CA VAL A 271 -5.80 -1.98 -12.49
C VAL A 271 -4.84 -1.73 -13.68
N ILE A 272 -5.32 -1.20 -14.79
CA ILE A 272 -4.49 -0.77 -15.92
C ILE A 272 -3.63 0.45 -15.54
N GLY A 273 -4.01 1.14 -14.48
CA GLY A 273 -3.29 2.28 -13.93
C GLY A 273 -1.80 2.03 -13.69
N TYR A 274 -1.41 0.83 -13.28
CA TYR A 274 -0.01 0.48 -13.06
C TYR A 274 0.83 0.56 -14.34
N LEU A 275 0.29 0.02 -15.44
CA LEU A 275 0.93 0.09 -16.74
C LEU A 275 0.93 1.52 -17.28
N SER A 276 -0.21 2.21 -17.23
CA SER A 276 -0.33 3.57 -17.73
C SER A 276 0.56 4.56 -16.95
N ALA A 277 0.69 4.42 -15.63
CA ALA A 277 1.60 5.23 -14.82
C ALA A 277 3.07 4.96 -15.16
N SER A 278 3.43 3.69 -15.42
CA SER A 278 4.78 3.34 -15.88
C SER A 278 5.11 3.95 -17.24
N MET A 279 4.15 3.94 -18.17
CA MET A 279 4.30 4.58 -19.49
C MET A 279 4.39 6.11 -19.35
N LEU A 280 3.58 6.72 -18.47
CA LEU A 280 3.62 8.15 -18.19
C LEU A 280 4.97 8.56 -17.59
N TRP A 281 5.47 7.80 -16.59
CA TRP A 281 6.80 8.00 -16.04
C TRP A 281 7.88 7.97 -17.13
N ALA A 282 7.84 6.96 -18.00
CA ALA A 282 8.81 6.83 -19.09
C ALA A 282 8.75 7.97 -20.09
N SER A 283 7.56 8.51 -20.39
CA SER A 283 7.40 9.64 -21.31
C SER A 283 8.10 10.92 -20.82
N GLU A 284 8.36 11.02 -19.52
CA GLU A 284 9.08 12.12 -18.89
C GLU A 284 10.59 11.86 -18.81
N GLN A 285 11.05 10.67 -19.20
CA GLN A 285 12.46 10.30 -19.25
C GLN A 285 13.06 10.57 -20.63
N LYS A 286 14.39 10.53 -20.71
CA LYS A 286 15.09 10.58 -22.01
C LYS A 286 14.76 9.39 -22.92
N ASN A 287 14.53 8.23 -22.32
CA ASN A 287 14.09 7.01 -23.00
C ASN A 287 12.60 6.78 -22.71
N THR A 288 11.75 7.12 -23.66
CA THR A 288 10.30 6.96 -23.55
C THR A 288 9.85 5.50 -23.55
N ASP A 289 10.73 4.56 -23.87
CA ASP A 289 10.50 3.12 -23.80
C ASP A 289 11.04 2.48 -22.50
N ALA A 290 11.55 3.28 -21.55
CA ALA A 290 12.14 2.78 -20.29
C ALA A 290 11.19 1.91 -19.46
N TRP A 291 9.86 2.11 -19.56
CA TRP A 291 8.86 1.28 -18.90
C TRP A 291 8.93 -0.19 -19.35
N LYS A 292 9.37 -0.47 -20.59
CA LYS A 292 9.49 -1.83 -21.12
C LYS A 292 10.55 -2.66 -20.38
N ASP A 293 11.57 -2.01 -19.80
CA ASP A 293 12.59 -2.67 -19.00
C ASP A 293 12.01 -3.33 -17.73
N TYR A 294 10.85 -2.88 -17.28
CA TYR A 294 10.13 -3.45 -16.16
C TYR A 294 9.08 -4.47 -16.64
N TRP A 295 8.34 -4.16 -17.71
CA TRP A 295 7.16 -4.91 -18.12
C TRP A 295 7.42 -6.05 -19.12
N TYR A 296 8.54 -6.00 -19.88
CA TYR A 296 8.92 -7.04 -20.85
C TYR A 296 10.24 -7.73 -20.50
N ASN A 297 10.83 -7.43 -19.37
CA ASN A 297 12.06 -8.06 -18.89
C ASN A 297 11.71 -9.29 -18.05
N PRO A 298 12.09 -10.52 -18.46
CA PRO A 298 11.80 -11.74 -17.71
C PRO A 298 12.51 -11.80 -16.35
N ASP A 299 13.62 -11.05 -16.17
CA ASP A 299 14.38 -10.95 -14.91
C ASP A 299 13.81 -9.86 -13.97
N ALA A 300 12.79 -9.11 -14.37
CA ALA A 300 12.14 -8.12 -13.52
C ALA A 300 11.42 -8.80 -12.34
N LYS A 301 11.11 -8.04 -11.30
CA LYS A 301 10.27 -8.50 -10.18
C LYS A 301 9.17 -7.48 -9.92
N HIS A 302 7.94 -7.96 -9.86
CA HIS A 302 6.77 -7.13 -9.61
C HIS A 302 6.18 -7.43 -8.24
N TYR A 303 6.03 -6.39 -7.42
CA TYR A 303 5.33 -6.42 -6.13
C TYR A 303 4.07 -5.58 -6.22
N TYR A 304 2.94 -6.13 -5.82
CA TYR A 304 1.66 -5.44 -5.79
C TYR A 304 1.14 -5.33 -4.36
N PHE A 305 0.70 -4.11 -3.98
CA PHE A 305 0.27 -3.80 -2.61
C PHE A 305 -1.16 -3.31 -2.58
N MET A 306 -2.03 -3.97 -1.80
CA MET A 306 -3.45 -3.62 -1.71
C MET A 306 -4.13 -4.14 -0.45
N GLY A 307 -5.36 -3.66 -0.22
CA GLY A 307 -6.26 -4.23 0.78
C GLY A 307 -7.04 -5.44 0.26
N LYS A 308 -7.59 -6.24 1.16
CA LYS A 308 -8.27 -7.52 0.90
C LYS A 308 -9.37 -7.44 -0.17
N ASP A 309 -10.13 -6.35 -0.20
CA ASP A 309 -11.23 -6.18 -1.15
C ASP A 309 -10.77 -6.21 -2.62
N ASN A 310 -9.47 -5.98 -2.85
CA ASN A 310 -8.86 -5.94 -4.17
C ASN A 310 -8.28 -7.29 -4.63
N LEU A 311 -8.33 -8.34 -3.79
CA LEU A 311 -7.72 -9.65 -4.08
C LEU A 311 -8.08 -10.17 -5.48
N PRO A 312 -9.35 -10.37 -5.86
CA PRO A 312 -9.65 -10.97 -7.16
C PRO A 312 -9.25 -10.10 -8.34
N PHE A 313 -9.18 -8.77 -8.15
CA PHE A 313 -8.77 -7.86 -9.22
C PHE A 313 -7.30 -7.98 -9.54
N HIS A 314 -6.45 -8.35 -8.58
CA HIS A 314 -5.00 -8.43 -8.74
C HIS A 314 -4.49 -9.86 -8.93
N THR A 315 -5.10 -10.84 -8.28
CA THR A 315 -4.68 -12.24 -8.42
C THR A 315 -5.32 -12.97 -9.62
N ILE A 316 -6.41 -12.41 -10.21
CA ILE A 316 -7.19 -13.05 -11.28
C ILE A 316 -7.37 -12.11 -12.47
N PHE A 317 -8.06 -10.97 -12.27
CA PHE A 317 -8.53 -10.17 -13.41
C PHE A 317 -7.42 -9.35 -14.05
N TRP A 318 -6.51 -8.76 -13.28
CA TRP A 318 -5.37 -8.04 -13.84
C TRP A 318 -4.39 -8.96 -14.58
N PRO A 319 -3.92 -10.08 -14.01
CA PRO A 319 -3.15 -11.06 -14.78
C PRO A 319 -3.90 -11.55 -16.02
N GLY A 320 -5.21 -11.78 -15.91
CA GLY A 320 -6.06 -12.18 -17.02
C GLY A 320 -6.14 -11.14 -18.13
N GLN A 321 -6.21 -9.83 -17.80
CA GLN A 321 -6.14 -8.75 -18.79
C GLN A 321 -4.79 -8.72 -19.49
N LEU A 322 -3.69 -8.85 -18.74
CA LEU A 322 -2.34 -8.90 -19.31
C LEU A 322 -2.15 -10.09 -20.23
N ILE A 323 -2.54 -11.28 -19.78
CA ILE A 323 -2.48 -12.53 -20.56
C ILE A 323 -3.33 -12.41 -21.83
N GLY A 324 -4.54 -11.90 -21.71
CA GLY A 324 -5.46 -11.77 -22.84
C GLY A 324 -5.01 -10.72 -23.86
N ALA A 325 -4.41 -9.61 -23.41
CA ALA A 325 -3.99 -8.52 -24.28
C ALA A 325 -2.60 -8.73 -24.89
N PHE A 326 -1.66 -9.36 -24.18
CA PHE A 326 -0.24 -9.42 -24.57
C PHE A 326 0.32 -10.84 -24.67
N GLY A 327 -0.45 -11.86 -24.32
CA GLY A 327 0.04 -13.24 -24.35
C GLY A 327 1.10 -13.51 -23.28
N ASP A 328 2.23 -14.10 -23.69
CA ASP A 328 3.34 -14.47 -22.81
C ASP A 328 4.50 -13.47 -22.87
N GLU A 329 4.31 -12.35 -23.57
CA GLU A 329 5.38 -11.36 -23.78
C GLU A 329 5.56 -10.42 -22.58
N ILE A 330 4.48 -10.19 -21.81
CA ILE A 330 4.48 -9.25 -20.70
C ILE A 330 4.76 -9.95 -19.38
N HIS A 331 5.52 -9.29 -18.49
CA HIS A 331 5.80 -9.80 -17.16
C HIS A 331 4.55 -9.69 -16.26
N LEU A 332 4.21 -10.80 -15.62
CA LEU A 332 3.05 -10.89 -14.72
C LEU A 332 3.46 -10.59 -13.26
N PRO A 333 2.51 -10.27 -12.36
CA PRO A 333 2.79 -10.08 -10.94
C PRO A 333 3.56 -11.25 -10.31
N ASP A 334 4.58 -10.96 -9.48
CA ASP A 334 5.33 -11.99 -8.77
C ASP A 334 4.84 -12.14 -7.32
N ILE A 335 4.72 -11.03 -6.60
CA ILE A 335 4.32 -10.99 -5.20
C ILE A 335 3.07 -10.15 -5.04
N GLU A 336 2.02 -10.77 -4.55
CA GLU A 336 0.77 -10.13 -4.15
C GLU A 336 0.78 -9.89 -2.63
N SER A 337 1.12 -8.69 -2.21
CA SER A 337 1.11 -8.28 -0.81
C SER A 337 -0.24 -7.68 -0.44
N ILE A 338 -1.17 -8.54 -0.07
CA ILE A 338 -2.53 -8.16 0.30
C ILE A 338 -2.65 -8.19 1.81
N ASN A 339 -3.16 -7.10 2.39
CA ASN A 339 -3.42 -7.02 3.81
C ASN A 339 -4.92 -7.10 4.11
N MET A 340 -5.24 -7.74 5.25
CA MET A 340 -6.58 -7.84 5.79
C MET A 340 -7.09 -6.48 6.29
N PHE A 341 -8.22 -6.43 6.98
CA PHE A 341 -8.78 -5.18 7.48
C PHE A 341 -8.08 -4.72 8.76
N LEU A 342 -7.89 -3.40 8.84
CA LEU A 342 -7.59 -2.70 10.08
C LEU A 342 -8.86 -2.00 10.53
N ASP A 343 -9.22 -2.13 11.80
CA ASP A 343 -10.29 -1.39 12.42
C ASP A 343 -9.78 -0.37 13.47
N LEU A 344 -10.68 0.41 14.07
CA LEU A 344 -10.39 1.36 15.13
C LEU A 344 -11.12 0.90 16.38
N GLU A 345 -10.37 0.42 17.39
CA GLU A 345 -10.91 -0.04 18.69
C GLU A 345 -12.09 -1.02 18.52
N GLY A 346 -11.99 -1.98 17.58
CA GLY A 346 -13.01 -2.96 17.29
C GLY A 346 -14.15 -2.47 16.40
N GLN A 347 -14.07 -1.24 15.87
CA GLN A 347 -15.07 -0.66 14.98
C GLN A 347 -14.49 -0.47 13.58
N LYS A 348 -15.19 -0.99 12.56
CA LYS A 348 -14.79 -0.77 11.16
C LYS A 348 -14.82 0.72 10.82
N PHE A 349 -13.79 1.18 10.09
CA PHE A 349 -13.76 2.53 9.55
C PHE A 349 -15.02 2.81 8.73
N SER A 350 -15.65 3.96 9.00
CA SER A 350 -16.87 4.37 8.33
C SER A 350 -16.97 5.89 8.30
N LYS A 351 -16.82 6.46 7.11
CA LYS A 351 -16.95 7.92 6.90
C LYS A 351 -18.36 8.39 7.31
N SER A 352 -19.40 7.65 6.96
CA SER A 352 -20.80 8.02 7.27
C SER A 352 -21.13 7.98 8.77
N ARG A 353 -20.34 7.25 9.58
CA ARG A 353 -20.50 7.16 11.05
C ARG A 353 -19.46 7.96 11.82
N GLY A 354 -18.60 8.74 11.12
CA GLY A 354 -17.54 9.53 11.75
C GLY A 354 -16.41 8.68 12.39
N ILE A 355 -16.32 7.39 12.04
CA ILE A 355 -15.29 6.48 12.56
C ILE A 355 -14.13 6.48 11.56
N THR A 356 -13.31 7.53 11.60
CA THR A 356 -12.12 7.65 10.74
C THR A 356 -10.97 8.25 11.54
N LEU A 357 -9.75 7.85 11.20
CA LEU A 357 -8.52 8.38 11.77
C LEU A 357 -7.59 8.70 10.60
N ARG A 358 -7.48 10.00 10.28
CA ARG A 358 -6.73 10.46 9.10
C ARG A 358 -5.23 10.28 9.32
N MET A 359 -4.54 9.84 8.26
CA MET A 359 -3.08 9.70 8.29
C MET A 359 -2.38 11.04 8.54
N LEU A 360 -2.88 12.12 7.94
CA LEU A 360 -2.32 13.47 8.10
C LEU A 360 -2.28 13.88 9.57
N ASP A 361 -3.42 13.78 10.27
CA ASP A 361 -3.51 14.18 11.69
C ASP A 361 -2.55 13.39 12.57
N LEU A 362 -2.44 12.08 12.34
CA LEU A 362 -1.55 11.21 13.10
C LEU A 362 -0.09 11.60 12.90
N VAL A 363 0.33 11.79 11.66
CA VAL A 363 1.73 12.05 11.33
C VAL A 363 2.15 13.45 11.79
N GLU A 364 1.31 14.47 11.62
CA GLU A 364 1.59 15.82 12.08
C GLU A 364 1.71 15.92 13.61
N TYR A 365 0.94 15.10 14.35
CA TYR A 365 0.96 15.16 15.81
C TYR A 365 2.01 14.25 16.46
N PHE A 366 2.16 13.02 15.97
CA PHE A 366 3.00 12.00 16.59
C PHE A 366 4.34 11.78 15.88
N GLY A 367 4.51 12.32 14.67
CA GLY A 367 5.69 12.13 13.84
C GLY A 367 5.59 10.92 12.89
N ASN A 368 6.22 11.06 11.74
CA ASN A 368 6.11 10.09 10.65
C ASN A 368 6.67 8.72 11.05
N ASP A 369 7.90 8.65 11.53
CA ASP A 369 8.55 7.37 11.86
C ASP A 369 7.88 6.62 13.02
N ALA A 370 7.31 7.33 14.01
CA ALA A 370 6.55 6.69 15.10
C ALA A 370 5.26 6.04 14.57
N ILE A 371 4.56 6.70 13.65
CA ILE A 371 3.37 6.15 12.99
C ILE A 371 3.74 5.00 12.06
N ARG A 372 4.82 5.10 11.26
CA ARG A 372 5.32 4.02 10.40
C ARG A 372 5.68 2.78 11.21
N PHE A 373 6.36 2.95 12.35
CA PHE A 373 6.68 1.86 13.27
C PHE A 373 5.43 1.16 13.80
N TYR A 374 4.48 1.94 14.35
CA TYR A 374 3.27 1.36 14.93
C TYR A 374 2.38 0.70 13.89
N VAL A 375 2.20 1.34 12.73
CA VAL A 375 1.42 0.76 11.61
C VAL A 375 2.03 -0.57 11.16
N THR A 376 3.37 -0.67 11.11
CA THR A 376 4.04 -1.94 10.77
C THR A 376 3.86 -2.98 11.87
N TRP A 377 3.89 -2.59 13.14
CA TRP A 377 3.64 -3.47 14.28
C TRP A 377 2.24 -4.11 14.23
N ILE A 378 1.21 -3.32 13.92
CA ILE A 378 -0.19 -3.78 13.87
C ILE A 378 -0.63 -4.22 12.47
N MET A 379 0.26 -4.28 11.48
CA MET A 379 -0.08 -4.56 10.08
C MET A 379 -0.90 -5.84 9.94
N PRO A 380 -2.07 -5.80 9.27
CA PRO A 380 -2.98 -6.95 9.20
C PRO A 380 -2.58 -7.94 8.09
N GLU A 381 -1.36 -8.49 8.14
CA GLU A 381 -0.80 -9.33 7.08
C GLU A 381 -1.50 -10.67 6.90
N THR A 382 -1.99 -11.28 7.97
CA THR A 382 -2.56 -12.63 7.95
C THR A 382 -3.94 -12.74 8.58
N LYS A 383 -4.35 -11.74 9.35
CA LYS A 383 -5.66 -11.63 10.00
C LYS A 383 -5.99 -10.16 10.21
N ASP A 384 -7.27 -9.86 10.41
CA ASP A 384 -7.71 -8.53 10.80
C ASP A 384 -6.99 -8.07 12.07
N SER A 385 -6.72 -6.79 12.16
CA SER A 385 -6.12 -6.17 13.33
C SER A 385 -6.85 -4.89 13.71
N SER A 386 -6.52 -4.33 14.87
CA SER A 386 -7.18 -3.14 15.41
C SER A 386 -6.15 -2.10 15.82
N PHE A 387 -6.39 -0.85 15.46
CA PHE A 387 -5.71 0.28 16.08
C PHE A 387 -6.29 0.50 17.48
N SER A 388 -5.44 0.60 18.48
CA SER A 388 -5.83 0.95 19.84
C SER A 388 -4.92 2.03 20.40
N TRP A 389 -5.49 3.07 21.00
CA TRP A 389 -4.70 4.14 21.62
C TRP A 389 -3.82 3.63 22.76
N THR A 390 -4.32 2.71 23.57
CA THR A 390 -3.55 2.11 24.67
C THR A 390 -2.37 1.32 24.13
N ASP A 391 -2.59 0.51 23.08
CA ASP A 391 -1.53 -0.26 22.44
C ASP A 391 -0.52 0.66 21.75
N PHE A 392 -0.98 1.72 21.08
CA PHE A 392 -0.09 2.71 20.46
C PHE A 392 0.87 3.35 21.47
N VAL A 393 0.35 3.80 22.62
CA VAL A 393 1.18 4.38 23.69
C VAL A 393 2.17 3.34 24.26
N SER A 394 1.71 2.11 24.50
CA SER A 394 2.56 1.04 25.03
C SER A 394 3.66 0.67 24.03
N VAL A 395 3.32 0.42 22.77
CA VAL A 395 4.29 0.06 21.73
C VAL A 395 5.32 1.19 21.49
N ASN A 396 4.86 2.44 21.45
CA ASN A 396 5.77 3.59 21.33
C ASN A 396 6.73 3.68 22.54
N ASN A 397 6.20 3.56 23.75
CA ASN A 397 7.00 3.78 24.95
C ASN A 397 7.88 2.57 25.32
N ASP A 398 7.39 1.35 25.15
CA ASP A 398 8.07 0.15 25.62
C ASP A 398 8.97 -0.47 24.54
N LEU A 399 8.54 -0.48 23.27
CA LEU A 399 9.33 -1.07 22.19
C LEU A 399 10.17 -0.02 21.46
N LEU A 400 9.53 1.03 20.91
CA LEU A 400 10.24 2.01 20.10
C LEU A 400 11.21 2.84 20.96
N ILE A 401 10.80 3.28 22.14
CA ILE A 401 11.67 4.04 23.05
C ILE A 401 12.40 3.11 24.02
N GLY A 402 11.68 2.22 24.72
CA GLY A 402 12.20 1.43 25.83
C GLY A 402 13.20 0.35 25.42
N SER A 403 13.07 -0.20 24.20
CA SER A 403 14.05 -1.14 23.64
C SER A 403 14.97 -0.45 22.63
N PHE A 404 14.44 -0.08 21.48
CA PHE A 404 15.23 0.43 20.34
C PHE A 404 15.92 1.77 20.69
N GLY A 405 15.14 2.78 21.06
CA GLY A 405 15.66 4.12 21.38
C GLY A 405 16.56 4.14 22.62
N ASN A 406 16.25 3.30 23.64
CA ASN A 406 17.03 3.21 24.86
C ASN A 406 18.45 2.68 24.59
N PHE A 407 18.57 1.61 23.80
CA PHE A 407 19.90 1.07 23.44
C PHE A 407 20.78 2.14 22.79
N ILE A 408 20.24 2.85 21.81
CA ILE A 408 20.96 3.89 21.06
C ILE A 408 21.34 5.05 21.99
N ASN A 409 20.37 5.64 22.67
CA ASN A 409 20.58 6.82 23.51
C ASN A 409 21.52 6.52 24.70
N ARG A 410 21.34 5.37 25.36
CA ARG A 410 22.18 4.93 26.49
C ARG A 410 23.62 4.72 26.05
N SER A 411 23.84 4.02 24.94
CA SER A 411 25.20 3.71 24.42
C SER A 411 25.94 4.98 24.01
N LEU A 412 25.30 5.87 23.27
CA LEU A 412 25.88 7.14 22.85
C LEU A 412 26.15 8.08 24.04
N SER A 413 25.25 8.12 25.04
CA SER A 413 25.44 8.93 26.23
C SER A 413 26.60 8.46 27.10
N MET A 414 26.80 7.13 27.25
CA MET A 414 27.92 6.58 28.00
C MET A 414 29.25 6.88 27.33
N SER A 415 29.32 6.83 26.01
CA SER A 415 30.56 7.05 25.24
C SER A 415 30.89 8.54 25.01
N GLN A 416 29.98 9.45 25.35
CA GLN A 416 30.21 10.88 25.14
C GLN A 416 31.53 11.37 25.75
N GLY A 417 32.34 12.09 24.95
CA GLY A 417 33.61 12.65 25.36
C GLY A 417 34.72 11.61 25.59
N PHE A 418 34.51 10.34 25.21
CA PHE A 418 35.56 9.34 25.19
C PHE A 418 36.38 9.43 23.90
N ASP A 419 37.64 8.96 23.94
CA ASP A 419 38.57 9.03 22.81
C ASP A 419 38.13 8.11 21.66
N MET A 420 37.71 8.70 20.54
CA MET A 420 37.31 7.97 19.36
C MET A 420 38.41 7.12 18.73
N GLU A 421 39.65 7.59 18.80
CA GLU A 421 40.79 6.82 18.23
C GLU A 421 41.04 5.51 19.00
N SER A 422 40.82 5.51 20.30
CA SER A 422 40.85 4.30 21.11
C SER A 422 39.71 3.34 20.75
N ILE A 423 38.52 3.84 20.44
CA ILE A 423 37.36 3.03 19.99
C ILE A 423 37.62 2.45 18.59
N LYS A 424 38.10 3.26 17.64
CA LYS A 424 38.36 2.83 16.25
C LYS A 424 39.36 1.67 16.16
N LYS A 425 40.38 1.66 17.01
CA LYS A 425 41.42 0.61 17.04
C LYS A 425 40.91 -0.75 17.50
N GLN A 426 39.75 -0.81 18.16
CA GLN A 426 39.24 -2.09 18.68
C GLN A 426 38.63 -2.95 17.57
N PRO A 427 38.72 -4.27 17.65
CA PRO A 427 38.02 -5.18 16.73
C PRO A 427 36.53 -5.24 17.06
N ILE A 428 35.71 -5.66 16.09
CA ILE A 428 34.35 -6.11 16.36
C ILE A 428 34.40 -7.59 16.70
N GLU A 429 33.80 -7.98 17.83
CA GLU A 429 33.81 -9.36 18.35
C GLU A 429 32.92 -10.27 17.50
N GLU A 430 33.23 -11.57 17.47
CA GLU A 430 32.55 -12.55 16.60
C GLU A 430 31.08 -12.72 16.91
N ASP A 431 30.68 -12.69 18.19
CA ASP A 431 29.28 -12.80 18.60
C ASP A 431 28.47 -11.60 18.10
N VAL A 432 29.03 -10.40 18.09
CA VAL A 432 28.39 -9.19 17.57
C VAL A 432 28.31 -9.21 16.04
N THR A 433 29.39 -9.58 15.36
CA THR A 433 29.39 -9.70 13.89
C THR A 433 28.42 -10.76 13.40
N THR A 434 28.33 -11.89 14.11
CA THR A 434 27.39 -12.98 13.80
C THR A 434 25.97 -12.51 13.99
N LYS A 435 25.61 -11.87 15.12
CA LYS A 435 24.25 -11.36 15.36
C LYS A 435 23.85 -10.32 14.32
N ILE A 436 24.74 -9.40 13.97
CA ILE A 436 24.50 -8.39 12.93
C ILE A 436 24.21 -9.08 11.59
N ARG A 437 25.07 -9.99 11.14
CA ARG A 437 24.90 -10.71 9.88
C ARG A 437 23.58 -11.47 9.82
N GLU A 438 23.27 -12.26 10.84
CA GLU A 438 22.02 -13.03 10.92
C GLU A 438 20.79 -12.11 10.85
N THR A 439 20.85 -10.94 11.50
CA THR A 439 19.75 -9.97 11.47
C THR A 439 19.57 -9.38 10.05
N PHE A 440 20.67 -9.07 9.33
CA PHE A 440 20.57 -8.61 7.95
C PHE A 440 20.02 -9.70 7.01
N GLU A 441 20.51 -10.94 7.14
CA GLU A 441 20.08 -12.08 6.32
C GLU A 441 18.57 -12.33 6.46
N LYS A 442 18.07 -12.42 7.71
CA LYS A 442 16.64 -12.62 7.99
C LYS A 442 15.80 -11.42 7.59
N SER A 443 16.28 -10.20 7.83
CA SER A 443 15.57 -8.99 7.40
C SER A 443 15.38 -8.94 5.89
N ARG A 444 16.40 -9.32 5.11
CA ARG A 444 16.31 -9.46 3.66
C ARG A 444 15.27 -10.52 3.27
N GLU A 445 15.34 -11.71 3.89
CA GLU A 445 14.40 -12.78 3.60
C GLU A 445 12.95 -12.35 3.84
N TYR A 446 12.66 -11.69 4.95
CA TYR A 446 11.33 -11.22 5.29
C TYR A 446 10.84 -10.12 4.33
N LEU A 447 11.68 -9.15 4.00
CA LEU A 447 11.32 -8.08 3.08
C LEU A 447 11.11 -8.60 1.65
N GLU A 448 11.94 -9.49 1.13
CA GLU A 448 11.75 -10.14 -0.19
C GLU A 448 10.40 -10.88 -0.31
N LYS A 449 9.83 -11.31 0.81
CA LYS A 449 8.50 -11.97 0.92
C LYS A 449 7.37 -11.02 1.33
N ALA A 450 7.65 -9.73 1.47
CA ALA A 450 6.72 -8.73 1.99
C ALA A 450 6.13 -9.11 3.38
N GLU A 451 6.98 -9.59 4.30
CA GLU A 451 6.66 -9.97 5.69
C GLU A 451 7.19 -8.91 6.66
N PHE A 452 6.54 -7.75 6.69
CA PHE A 452 7.04 -6.55 7.37
C PHE A 452 7.02 -6.65 8.90
N ARG A 453 6.07 -7.37 9.48
CA ARG A 453 6.02 -7.61 10.94
C ARG A 453 7.18 -8.49 11.38
N ASN A 454 7.52 -9.52 10.61
CA ASN A 454 8.65 -10.39 10.90
C ASN A 454 9.96 -9.63 10.78
N TYR A 455 10.11 -8.80 9.74
CA TYR A 455 11.25 -7.90 9.59
C TYR A 455 11.39 -6.95 10.79
N LEU A 456 10.32 -6.26 11.22
CA LEU A 456 10.37 -5.37 12.37
C LEU A 456 10.79 -6.11 13.65
N ASN A 457 10.22 -7.30 13.90
CA ASN A 457 10.60 -8.12 15.04
C ASN A 457 12.07 -8.50 15.00
N GLU A 458 12.63 -8.87 13.85
CA GLU A 458 14.05 -9.21 13.73
C GLU A 458 14.94 -8.00 14.04
N VAL A 459 14.60 -6.80 13.55
CA VAL A 459 15.31 -5.57 13.90
C VAL A 459 15.31 -5.33 15.41
N LEU A 460 14.17 -5.53 16.08
CA LEU A 460 14.06 -5.38 17.54
C LEU A 460 14.93 -6.40 18.29
N THR A 461 15.16 -7.60 17.76
CA THR A 461 16.05 -8.58 18.40
C THR A 461 17.49 -8.08 18.50
N LEU A 462 17.97 -7.29 17.53
CA LEU A 462 19.30 -6.69 17.57
C LEU A 462 19.39 -5.60 18.64
N SER A 463 18.37 -4.76 18.78
CA SER A 463 18.35 -3.75 19.84
C SER A 463 18.29 -4.36 21.25
N ASP A 464 17.52 -5.43 21.43
CA ASP A 464 17.46 -6.19 22.68
C ASP A 464 18.78 -6.88 23.00
N PHE A 465 19.44 -7.44 21.99
CA PHE A 465 20.80 -7.98 22.15
C PHE A 465 21.77 -6.89 22.61
N GLY A 466 21.68 -5.70 22.01
CA GLY A 466 22.49 -4.54 22.41
C GLY A 466 22.23 -4.09 23.85
N ASN A 467 20.97 -4.01 24.30
CA ASN A 467 20.63 -3.69 25.69
C ASN A 467 21.23 -4.73 26.66
N LYS A 468 21.03 -6.02 26.37
CA LYS A 468 21.59 -7.12 27.17
C LYS A 468 23.11 -7.11 27.18
N TYR A 469 23.77 -6.72 26.07
CA TYR A 469 25.20 -6.57 25.96
C TYR A 469 25.75 -5.51 26.94
N VAL A 470 25.10 -4.33 26.96
CA VAL A 470 25.47 -3.24 27.89
C VAL A 470 25.38 -3.69 29.35
N ASP A 471 24.31 -4.41 29.72
CA ASP A 471 24.10 -4.88 31.07
C ASP A 471 25.05 -6.03 31.46
N ARG A 472 25.25 -6.98 30.56
CA ARG A 472 26.18 -8.13 30.74
C ARG A 472 27.59 -7.71 31.08
N TYR A 473 28.09 -6.69 30.39
CA TYR A 473 29.47 -6.22 30.55
C TYR A 473 29.55 -5.00 31.49
N GLU A 474 28.47 -4.60 32.12
CA GLU A 474 28.38 -3.42 33.01
C GLU A 474 29.12 -2.19 32.43
N VAL A 475 28.94 -1.93 31.13
CA VAL A 475 29.75 -0.97 30.34
C VAL A 475 29.78 0.42 31.01
N TYR A 476 28.69 0.81 31.71
CA TYR A 476 28.59 2.06 32.44
C TYR A 476 29.66 2.23 33.57
N ARG A 477 30.25 1.14 34.04
CA ARG A 477 31.33 1.17 35.05
C ARG A 477 32.70 1.30 34.44
N LEU A 478 32.92 0.71 33.24
CA LEU A 478 34.24 0.55 32.63
C LEU A 478 34.94 1.86 32.29
N LYS A 479 34.22 2.92 31.96
CA LYS A 479 34.77 4.23 31.54
C LYS A 479 35.82 4.77 32.53
N LYS A 480 35.64 4.50 33.82
CA LYS A 480 36.53 4.95 34.89
C LYS A 480 37.48 3.86 35.40
N THR A 481 37.06 2.59 35.34
CA THR A 481 37.80 1.45 35.94
C THR A 481 38.72 0.75 34.97
N ASP A 482 38.33 0.69 33.68
CA ASP A 482 39.10 0.02 32.62
C ASP A 482 38.80 0.70 31.26
N PRO A 483 39.53 1.78 30.92
CA PRO A 483 39.29 2.51 29.68
C PRO A 483 39.51 1.69 28.41
N GLU A 484 40.37 0.69 28.41
CA GLU A 484 40.64 -0.18 27.27
C GLU A 484 39.44 -1.12 27.02
N ALA A 485 38.96 -1.79 28.06
CA ALA A 485 37.75 -2.57 27.99
C ALA A 485 36.55 -1.69 27.61
N PHE A 486 36.46 -0.45 28.10
CA PHE A 486 35.42 0.50 27.71
C PHE A 486 35.45 0.81 26.21
N ALA A 487 36.66 1.06 25.65
CA ALA A 487 36.81 1.30 24.21
C ALA A 487 36.35 0.09 23.39
N LEU A 488 36.74 -1.13 23.82
CA LEU A 488 36.31 -2.38 23.15
C LEU A 488 34.77 -2.52 23.18
N ARG A 489 34.13 -2.37 24.34
CA ARG A 489 32.67 -2.49 24.48
C ARG A 489 31.93 -1.39 23.70
N THR A 490 32.48 -0.17 23.66
CA THR A 490 31.93 0.92 22.90
C THR A 490 31.97 0.66 21.39
N LYS A 491 33.03 0.04 20.87
CA LYS A 491 33.13 -0.39 19.47
C LYS A 491 31.97 -1.33 19.10
N GLN A 492 31.65 -2.31 19.99
CA GLN A 492 30.55 -3.24 19.77
C GLN A 492 29.20 -2.51 19.74
N MET A 493 28.98 -1.62 20.72
CA MET A 493 27.75 -0.82 20.74
C MET A 493 27.60 0.02 19.46
N TYR A 494 28.64 0.67 18.99
CA TYR A 494 28.63 1.45 17.77
C TYR A 494 28.37 0.58 16.53
N ALA A 495 28.95 -0.63 16.48
CA ALA A 495 28.65 -1.56 15.39
C ALA A 495 27.17 -1.92 15.31
N MET A 496 26.53 -2.21 16.45
CA MET A 496 25.11 -2.51 16.52
C MET A 496 24.25 -1.27 16.20
N ILE A 497 24.64 -0.06 16.63
CA ILE A 497 23.92 1.19 16.33
C ILE A 497 23.96 1.50 14.83
N VAL A 498 25.12 1.40 14.19
CA VAL A 498 25.25 1.60 12.73
C VAL A 498 24.46 0.53 11.98
N ALA A 499 24.52 -0.74 12.41
CA ALA A 499 23.72 -1.82 11.84
C ALA A 499 22.20 -1.52 11.94
N LEU A 500 21.73 -1.06 13.11
CA LEU A 500 20.33 -0.67 13.30
C LEU A 500 19.92 0.50 12.40
N ALA A 501 20.81 1.49 12.20
CA ALA A 501 20.54 2.60 11.29
C ALA A 501 20.35 2.13 9.84
N TYR A 502 21.18 1.18 9.36
CA TYR A 502 20.96 0.52 8.08
C TYR A 502 19.64 -0.24 8.02
N LEU A 503 19.40 -1.08 9.02
CA LEU A 503 18.23 -1.96 9.07
C LEU A 503 16.91 -1.18 9.08
N VAL A 504 16.83 -0.05 9.80
CA VAL A 504 15.60 0.75 9.87
C VAL A 504 15.42 1.74 8.73
N LEU A 505 16.40 1.92 7.85
CA LEU A 505 16.33 2.86 6.72
C LEU A 505 15.05 2.72 5.87
N PRO A 506 14.58 1.50 5.50
CA PRO A 506 13.34 1.37 4.75
C PRO A 506 12.10 1.75 5.56
N LEU A 507 12.10 1.46 6.85
CA LEU A 507 10.96 1.64 7.75
C LEU A 507 10.88 3.06 8.32
N MET A 508 11.99 3.55 8.87
CA MET A 508 12.10 4.82 9.62
C MET A 508 13.28 5.65 9.09
N PRO A 509 13.14 6.26 7.90
CA PRO A 509 14.27 6.95 7.24
C PRO A 509 14.78 8.16 8.02
N GLU A 510 13.90 8.90 8.71
CA GLU A 510 14.28 10.07 9.54
C GLU A 510 15.08 9.62 10.76
N ALA A 511 14.65 8.56 11.44
CA ALA A 511 15.36 7.99 12.57
C ALA A 511 16.73 7.42 12.16
N SER A 512 16.82 6.74 11.00
CA SER A 512 18.09 6.26 10.44
C SER A 512 19.09 7.41 10.28
N ALA A 513 18.69 8.48 9.60
CA ALA A 513 19.52 9.66 9.38
C ALA A 513 19.91 10.34 10.72
N LYS A 514 18.98 10.46 11.65
CA LYS A 514 19.23 11.05 12.97
C LYS A 514 20.20 10.24 13.81
N ILE A 515 20.11 8.91 13.79
CA ILE A 515 21.04 8.01 14.50
C ILE A 515 22.46 8.20 13.97
N LEU A 516 22.63 8.24 12.64
CA LEU A 516 23.93 8.42 12.02
C LEU A 516 24.54 9.79 12.32
N SER A 517 23.72 10.84 12.37
CA SER A 517 24.19 12.18 12.71
C SER A 517 24.83 12.28 14.11
N TYR A 518 24.47 11.38 15.04
CA TYR A 518 25.11 11.30 16.36
C TYR A 518 26.53 10.74 16.32
N LEU A 519 26.92 10.12 15.23
CA LEU A 519 28.27 9.63 14.96
C LEU A 519 28.97 10.47 13.88
N ASP A 520 28.38 11.59 13.48
CA ASP A 520 28.85 12.48 12.41
C ASP A 520 29.04 11.70 11.08
N LEU A 521 28.07 10.82 10.79
CA LEU A 521 28.01 10.03 9.57
C LEU A 521 26.91 10.58 8.65
N GLU A 522 27.18 10.55 7.35
CA GLU A 522 26.20 10.93 6.33
C GLU A 522 25.02 9.94 6.29
N PRO A 523 23.83 10.40 5.89
CA PRO A 523 22.69 9.52 5.67
C PRO A 523 23.00 8.41 4.67
N LEU A 524 22.54 7.21 4.97
CA LEU A 524 22.77 6.04 4.13
C LEU A 524 21.83 6.03 2.93
N ALA A 525 22.32 5.53 1.79
CA ALA A 525 21.52 5.29 0.60
C ALA A 525 21.34 3.78 0.31
N THR A 526 22.30 2.97 0.71
CA THR A 526 22.35 1.53 0.38
C THR A 526 22.71 0.69 1.59
N TRP A 527 22.18 -0.54 1.63
CA TRP A 527 22.60 -1.56 2.59
C TRP A 527 23.96 -2.14 2.21
N PRO A 528 24.72 -2.64 3.18
CA PRO A 528 25.93 -3.42 2.91
C PRO A 528 25.62 -4.61 2.01
N GLY A 529 26.57 -5.00 1.17
CA GLY A 529 26.47 -6.24 0.40
C GLY A 529 26.42 -7.46 1.32
N LEU A 530 25.77 -8.54 0.90
CA LEU A 530 25.69 -9.80 1.65
C LEU A 530 27.10 -10.30 2.01
N GLY A 531 27.32 -10.62 3.30
CA GLY A 531 28.59 -11.06 3.84
C GLY A 531 29.64 -9.95 3.98
N ARG A 532 29.28 -8.69 3.74
CA ARG A 532 30.17 -7.51 3.88
C ARG A 532 29.68 -6.52 4.93
N GLU A 533 28.69 -6.90 5.71
CA GLU A 533 28.05 -6.02 6.70
C GLU A 533 29.09 -5.50 7.70
N SER A 534 29.90 -6.39 8.27
CA SER A 534 30.93 -6.04 9.27
C SER A 534 32.05 -5.15 8.70
N ASP A 535 32.45 -5.38 7.44
CA ASP A 535 33.48 -4.57 6.78
C ASP A 535 32.97 -3.13 6.55
N GLN A 536 31.74 -2.99 6.05
CA GLN A 536 31.15 -1.68 5.82
C GLN A 536 30.90 -0.93 7.13
N ILE A 537 30.34 -1.58 8.15
CA ILE A 537 30.13 -1.00 9.48
C ILE A 537 31.45 -0.59 10.12
N THR A 538 32.49 -1.40 9.98
CA THR A 538 33.85 -1.05 10.47
C THR A 538 34.36 0.21 9.77
N LYS A 539 34.19 0.32 8.45
CA LYS A 539 34.57 1.50 7.67
C LYS A 539 33.81 2.75 8.14
N ASP A 540 32.52 2.62 8.37
CA ASP A 540 31.68 3.74 8.84
C ASP A 540 32.12 4.21 10.22
N ILE A 541 32.33 3.30 11.18
CA ILE A 541 32.87 3.66 12.52
C ILE A 541 34.24 4.31 12.44
N ASN A 542 35.09 3.87 11.51
CA ASN A 542 36.42 4.47 11.34
C ASN A 542 36.34 5.91 10.78
N SER A 543 35.29 6.27 10.09
CA SER A 543 35.00 7.67 9.66
C SER A 543 34.22 8.48 10.68
N ALA A 544 33.66 7.84 11.71
CA ALA A 544 32.88 8.52 12.74
C ALA A 544 33.73 9.51 13.58
N SER A 545 33.08 10.57 14.06
CA SER A 545 33.69 11.52 14.98
C SER A 545 32.88 11.70 16.27
N ASN A 546 33.43 12.35 17.26
CA ASN A 546 32.71 12.65 18.49
C ASN A 546 31.59 13.64 18.25
N SER A 547 30.39 13.16 18.44
CA SER A 547 29.15 13.92 18.22
C SER A 547 28.72 14.73 19.45
N PRO A 548 27.91 15.78 19.26
CA PRO A 548 27.23 16.46 20.35
C PRO A 548 26.37 15.48 21.17
N LYS A 549 25.98 15.88 22.37
CA LYS A 549 25.14 15.06 23.25
C LYS A 549 23.88 14.57 22.52
N PRO A 550 23.65 13.24 22.45
CA PRO A 550 22.50 12.72 21.74
C PRO A 550 21.20 13.17 22.42
N ALA A 551 20.26 13.68 21.63
CA ALA A 551 18.89 13.89 22.06
C ALA A 551 18.10 12.57 21.85
N PRO A 552 17.00 12.36 22.57
CA PRO A 552 16.13 11.21 22.30
C PRO A 552 15.70 11.16 20.83
N VAL A 553 15.76 9.99 20.22
CA VAL A 553 15.34 9.80 18.82
C VAL A 553 13.83 10.03 18.69
N PHE A 554 13.08 9.52 19.66
CA PHE A 554 11.61 9.57 19.68
C PHE A 554 11.06 10.27 20.93
N ARG A 555 9.84 10.78 20.83
CA ARG A 555 9.10 11.42 21.92
C ARG A 555 8.31 10.37 22.71
N LYS A 556 8.44 10.41 24.05
CA LYS A 556 7.57 9.61 24.94
C LYS A 556 6.14 10.16 24.86
N LEU A 557 5.18 9.23 24.74
CA LEU A 557 3.76 9.55 24.74
C LEU A 557 3.18 9.39 26.14
N LEU A 558 2.37 10.35 26.56
CA LEU A 558 1.63 10.35 27.80
C LEU A 558 0.12 10.20 27.50
N PRO A 559 -0.69 9.70 28.44
CA PRO A 559 -2.13 9.65 28.25
C PRO A 559 -2.75 11.00 27.87
N GLU A 560 -2.21 12.09 28.42
CA GLU A 560 -2.63 13.46 28.15
C GLU A 560 -2.42 13.85 26.67
N ASP A 561 -1.35 13.36 26.01
CA ASP A 561 -1.12 13.61 24.58
C ASP A 561 -2.26 13.03 23.72
N ILE A 562 -2.77 11.87 24.13
CA ILE A 562 -3.88 11.21 23.41
C ILE A 562 -5.18 11.99 23.60
N GLU A 563 -5.47 12.44 24.81
CA GLU A 563 -6.69 13.23 25.09
C GLU A 563 -6.62 14.61 24.40
N GLU A 564 -5.44 15.25 24.37
CA GLU A 564 -5.24 16.48 23.60
C GLU A 564 -5.46 16.25 22.11
N PHE A 565 -4.89 15.19 21.55
CA PHE A 565 -5.07 14.82 20.15
C PHE A 565 -6.56 14.56 19.81
N LYS A 566 -7.25 13.78 20.63
CA LYS A 566 -8.70 13.51 20.47
C LYS A 566 -9.52 14.80 20.55
N ALA A 567 -9.15 15.73 21.44
CA ALA A 567 -9.82 17.02 21.55
C ALA A 567 -9.61 17.87 20.29
N LYS A 568 -8.39 17.88 19.71
CA LYS A 568 -8.10 18.55 18.44
C LYS A 568 -8.91 17.97 17.27
N LEU A 569 -9.05 16.65 17.20
CA LEU A 569 -9.89 16.01 16.19
C LEU A 569 -11.37 16.43 16.30
N LYS A 570 -11.88 16.64 17.51
CA LYS A 570 -13.27 17.10 17.75
C LYS A 570 -13.45 18.59 17.46
N ALA A 571 -12.42 19.41 17.66
CA ALA A 571 -12.46 20.87 17.49
C ALA A 571 -12.16 21.34 16.06
N GLY A 572 -11.59 20.48 15.21
CA GLY A 572 -11.32 20.78 13.80
C GLY A 572 -12.61 21.01 13.00
N PRO A 573 -12.54 21.67 11.81
CA PRO A 573 -13.71 21.87 10.97
C PRO A 573 -14.38 20.51 10.75
N SER A 574 -15.58 20.39 11.25
CA SER A 574 -16.39 19.20 11.40
C SER A 574 -16.17 18.17 10.27
N TYR A 575 -15.37 17.13 10.53
CA TYR A 575 -15.36 15.89 9.76
C TYR A 575 -16.49 14.94 10.21
N ILE A 576 -17.45 15.50 10.90
CA ILE A 576 -18.75 14.90 11.23
C ILE A 576 -19.75 15.52 10.24
N HIS A 577 -19.86 14.91 9.08
CA HIS A 577 -21.11 14.94 8.29
C HIS A 577 -21.09 13.75 7.34
#